data_8ab4a763d4f59ae8350636133ac3653a
#
_entry.id   8ab4a763d4f59ae8350636133ac3653a
#
_cell.length_a   1.000
_cell.length_b   1.000
_cell.length_c   1.000
_cell.angle_alpha   90.00
_cell.angle_beta   90.00
_cell.angle_gamma   90.00
#
_symmetry.space_group_name_H-M   'P 1'
#
loop_
_entity.id
_entity.type
_entity.pdbx_description
1 polymer ?
#
loop_
_entity_poly.entity_id
_entity_poly.type
_entity_poly.pdbx_seq_one_letter_code
_entity_poly.pdbx_strand_id
1 'polypeptide(L)'
;MELCDKLGVDLVDLNCTWDQRSPAHPADPTRPENMIQLSDLVANSDCEFGIGVDGDGDRIGVVDENGDFIHPDRLIGIFANDILADRKGDSSEEVRTILFDVKCSMGIQQAIEASGGIPKMVRTGHSFMKRELSQRPGIMFAGEMSGHLFFNDRWNGHDCSLYNSARLMELVARRVGSTHGFENFSDLISIVPSFPATGENKISYSGDRVETMMLVEKAFSDMECLKIDGVRVVYPDGWFLCRPSNTEPVLILRAEAHTESSLARLLSDVHSRLAGIVDVSELS
;
A
#
# COMPACT_ATOMS: atom_id res chain seq x y z
N MET A 1 -19.41 -11.39 -9.54
CA MET A 1 -20.27 -11.66 -10.71
C MET A 1 -21.42 -10.66 -10.80
N GLU A 2 -22.45 -10.66 -9.96
CA GLU A 2 -23.59 -9.72 -10.07
C GLU A 2 -23.19 -8.21 -10.13
N LEU A 3 -22.13 -7.82 -9.44
CA LEU A 3 -21.62 -6.45 -9.50
C LEU A 3 -21.08 -6.12 -10.92
N CYS A 4 -20.26 -6.99 -11.48
CA CYS A 4 -19.68 -6.81 -12.83
C CYS A 4 -20.79 -6.76 -13.90
N ASP A 5 -21.76 -7.67 -13.81
CA ASP A 5 -22.93 -7.66 -14.72
C ASP A 5 -23.67 -6.31 -14.69
N LYS A 6 -23.88 -5.75 -13.47
CA LYS A 6 -24.55 -4.44 -13.31
C LYS A 6 -23.73 -3.27 -13.78
N LEU A 7 -22.41 -3.39 -13.74
CA LEU A 7 -21.46 -2.36 -14.21
C LEU A 7 -21.16 -2.48 -15.71
N GLY A 8 -21.61 -3.58 -16.37
CA GLY A 8 -21.29 -3.84 -17.76
C GLY A 8 -19.83 -4.21 -18.00
N VAL A 9 -19.22 -4.86 -17.01
CA VAL A 9 -17.82 -5.33 -17.06
C VAL A 9 -17.81 -6.80 -17.43
N ASP A 10 -17.06 -7.16 -18.47
CA ASP A 10 -16.80 -8.54 -18.85
C ASP A 10 -15.86 -9.17 -17.81
N LEU A 11 -16.35 -10.18 -17.11
CA LEU A 11 -15.64 -10.84 -16.02
C LEU A 11 -15.13 -12.22 -16.43
N VAL A 12 -13.82 -12.44 -16.26
CA VAL A 12 -13.21 -13.77 -16.24
C VAL A 12 -13.00 -14.17 -14.77
N ASP A 13 -13.70 -15.19 -14.30
CA ASP A 13 -13.61 -15.63 -12.90
C ASP A 13 -12.47 -16.62 -12.66
N LEU A 14 -11.72 -16.41 -11.57
CA LEU A 14 -10.67 -17.29 -11.10
C LEU A 14 -10.88 -17.59 -9.62
N ASN A 15 -11.03 -18.87 -9.27
CA ASN A 15 -11.23 -19.33 -7.88
C ASN A 15 -12.43 -18.67 -7.15
N CYS A 16 -13.45 -18.19 -7.89
CA CYS A 16 -14.63 -17.52 -7.32
C CYS A 16 -15.67 -18.49 -6.72
N THR A 17 -15.38 -19.79 -6.69
CA THR A 17 -16.24 -20.79 -6.06
C THR A 17 -15.87 -20.91 -4.59
N TRP A 18 -16.86 -20.71 -3.71
CA TRP A 18 -16.67 -20.87 -2.28
C TRP A 18 -16.33 -22.31 -1.90
N ASP A 19 -15.12 -22.56 -1.39
CA ASP A 19 -14.73 -23.85 -0.80
C ASP A 19 -14.04 -23.64 0.56
N GLN A 20 -14.74 -23.98 1.61
CA GLN A 20 -14.22 -23.88 3.00
C GLN A 20 -13.10 -24.88 3.31
N ARG A 21 -12.94 -25.93 2.50
CA ARG A 21 -12.07 -27.08 2.83
C ARG A 21 -10.67 -26.93 2.29
N SER A 22 -10.50 -26.23 1.20
CA SER A 22 -9.20 -26.14 0.52
C SER A 22 -9.17 -24.94 -0.41
N PRO A 23 -8.77 -23.76 0.08
CA PRO A 23 -8.45 -22.65 -0.81
C PRO A 23 -7.29 -23.05 -1.73
N ALA A 24 -7.30 -22.57 -2.96
CA ALA A 24 -6.24 -22.83 -3.93
C ALA A 24 -4.86 -22.35 -3.44
N HIS A 25 -4.87 -21.29 -2.63
CA HIS A 25 -3.72 -20.69 -1.95
C HIS A 25 -4.20 -19.87 -0.74
N PRO A 26 -3.31 -19.39 0.15
CA PRO A 26 -3.70 -18.44 1.20
C PRO A 26 -4.40 -17.22 0.61
N ALA A 27 -5.54 -16.83 1.18
CA ALA A 27 -6.34 -15.70 0.69
C ALA A 27 -5.76 -14.35 1.18
N ASP A 28 -4.53 -14.05 0.78
CA ASP A 28 -3.84 -12.79 1.04
C ASP A 28 -3.35 -12.20 -0.30
N PRO A 29 -4.11 -11.29 -0.92
CA PRO A 29 -3.82 -10.76 -2.25
C PRO A 29 -2.71 -9.71 -2.24
N THR A 30 -2.14 -9.39 -1.08
CA THR A 30 -1.02 -8.45 -0.96
C THR A 30 0.34 -9.10 -1.16
N ARG A 31 0.35 -10.44 -1.29
CA ARG A 31 1.55 -11.23 -1.51
C ARG A 31 1.66 -11.64 -2.98
N PRO A 32 2.75 -11.29 -3.68
CA PRO A 32 2.94 -11.64 -5.09
C PRO A 32 2.80 -13.13 -5.37
N GLU A 33 3.29 -13.99 -4.45
CA GLU A 33 3.22 -15.44 -4.59
C GLU A 33 1.79 -16.00 -4.61
N ASN A 34 0.83 -15.31 -4.00
CA ASN A 34 -0.58 -15.69 -4.02
C ASN A 34 -1.30 -15.18 -5.28
N MET A 35 -0.68 -14.26 -6.02
CA MET A 35 -1.25 -13.63 -7.21
C MET A 35 -0.77 -14.28 -8.52
N ILE A 36 0.15 -15.25 -8.47
CA ILE A 36 0.77 -15.88 -9.66
C ILE A 36 -0.29 -16.41 -10.64
N GLN A 37 -1.31 -17.12 -10.15
CA GLN A 37 -2.37 -17.65 -11.03
C GLN A 37 -3.17 -16.54 -11.72
N LEU A 38 -3.43 -15.44 -11.02
CA LEU A 38 -4.12 -14.28 -11.57
C LEU A 38 -3.22 -13.55 -12.58
N SER A 39 -1.93 -13.38 -12.27
CA SER A 39 -0.93 -12.82 -13.18
C SER A 39 -0.85 -13.59 -14.49
N ASP A 40 -0.74 -14.91 -14.40
CA ASP A 40 -0.69 -15.79 -15.57
C ASP A 40 -1.98 -15.72 -16.41
N LEU A 41 -3.14 -15.67 -15.74
CA LEU A 41 -4.43 -15.57 -16.43
C LEU A 41 -4.54 -14.24 -17.20
N VAL A 42 -4.23 -13.13 -16.56
CA VAL A 42 -4.31 -11.79 -17.18
C VAL A 42 -3.31 -11.67 -18.32
N ALA A 43 -2.04 -12.04 -18.11
CA ALA A 43 -1.00 -11.96 -19.15
C ALA A 43 -1.29 -12.81 -20.40
N ASN A 44 -2.14 -13.83 -20.31
CA ASN A 44 -2.51 -14.72 -21.41
C ASN A 44 -3.98 -14.54 -21.88
N SER A 45 -4.59 -13.41 -21.59
CA SER A 45 -5.98 -13.10 -21.98
C SER A 45 -6.08 -11.63 -22.45
N ASP A 46 -7.26 -11.20 -22.84
CA ASP A 46 -7.55 -9.81 -23.20
C ASP A 46 -8.04 -8.99 -22.00
N CYS A 47 -7.77 -9.43 -20.76
CA CYS A 47 -8.14 -8.71 -19.55
C CYS A 47 -7.30 -7.43 -19.41
N GLU A 48 -7.94 -6.31 -19.12
CA GLU A 48 -7.25 -5.03 -18.88
C GLU A 48 -6.50 -4.99 -17.53
N PHE A 49 -6.90 -5.80 -16.57
CA PHE A 49 -6.27 -5.98 -15.25
C PHE A 49 -6.93 -7.14 -14.51
N GLY A 50 -6.32 -7.55 -13.39
CA GLY A 50 -6.87 -8.56 -12.50
C GLY A 50 -7.00 -8.06 -11.06
N ILE A 51 -8.04 -8.50 -10.35
CA ILE A 51 -8.26 -8.19 -8.93
C ILE A 51 -8.32 -9.47 -8.11
N GLY A 52 -7.47 -9.60 -7.10
CA GLY A 52 -7.58 -10.58 -6.02
C GLY A 52 -8.23 -9.96 -4.79
N VAL A 53 -9.04 -10.74 -4.07
CA VAL A 53 -9.68 -10.33 -2.82
C VAL A 53 -9.28 -11.28 -1.70
N ASP A 54 -9.26 -10.82 -0.46
CA ASP A 54 -8.96 -11.67 0.69
C ASP A 54 -10.19 -12.40 1.25
N GLY A 55 -9.98 -13.20 2.29
CA GLY A 55 -10.99 -14.11 2.81
C GLY A 55 -12.16 -13.45 3.53
N ASP A 56 -11.98 -12.30 4.13
CA ASP A 56 -13.01 -11.51 4.83
C ASP A 56 -13.49 -10.30 4.04
N GLY A 57 -12.89 -10.04 2.86
CA GLY A 57 -13.42 -9.12 1.87
C GLY A 57 -13.14 -7.64 2.17
N ASP A 58 -12.01 -7.33 2.83
CA ASP A 58 -11.63 -5.95 3.16
C ASP A 58 -10.38 -5.46 2.43
N ARG A 59 -9.61 -6.36 1.76
CA ARG A 59 -8.40 -6.03 0.99
C ARG A 59 -8.51 -6.40 -0.47
N ILE A 60 -7.83 -5.64 -1.31
CA ILE A 60 -7.61 -5.98 -2.72
C ILE A 60 -6.12 -6.02 -3.05
N GLY A 61 -5.73 -6.95 -3.90
CA GLY A 61 -4.49 -6.97 -4.66
C GLY A 61 -4.80 -6.85 -6.16
N VAL A 62 -3.89 -6.30 -6.92
CA VAL A 62 -4.14 -6.00 -8.34
C VAL A 62 -2.94 -6.42 -9.18
N VAL A 63 -3.21 -6.90 -10.39
CA VAL A 63 -2.22 -7.08 -11.45
C VAL A 63 -2.63 -6.26 -12.67
N ASP A 64 -1.66 -5.73 -13.41
CA ASP A 64 -1.93 -4.98 -14.64
C ASP A 64 -2.17 -5.91 -15.84
N GLU A 65 -2.38 -5.34 -17.02
CA GLU A 65 -2.63 -6.07 -18.28
C GLU A 65 -1.47 -6.98 -18.71
N ASN A 66 -0.27 -6.75 -18.20
CA ASN A 66 0.90 -7.60 -18.45
C ASN A 66 1.00 -8.76 -17.46
N GLY A 67 0.14 -8.79 -16.42
CA GLY A 67 0.20 -9.70 -15.30
C GLY A 67 1.21 -9.27 -14.21
N ASP A 68 1.73 -8.05 -14.30
CA ASP A 68 2.65 -7.53 -13.30
C ASP A 68 1.91 -7.15 -12.01
N PHE A 69 2.43 -7.62 -10.88
CA PHE A 69 1.84 -7.35 -9.56
C PHE A 69 2.01 -5.89 -9.18
N ILE A 70 0.90 -5.25 -8.83
CA ILE A 70 0.87 -3.87 -8.36
C ILE A 70 0.89 -3.85 -6.83
N HIS A 71 1.95 -3.32 -6.25
CA HIS A 71 1.99 -3.13 -4.81
C HIS A 71 0.82 -2.28 -4.33
N PRO A 72 0.06 -2.73 -3.29
CA PRO A 72 -1.21 -2.10 -2.91
C PRO A 72 -1.12 -0.60 -2.59
N ASP A 73 0.02 -0.13 -2.07
CA ASP A 73 0.22 1.29 -1.80
C ASP A 73 0.22 2.15 -3.08
N ARG A 74 0.58 1.60 -4.26
CA ARG A 74 0.48 2.34 -5.53
C ARG A 74 -0.96 2.71 -5.88
N LEU A 75 -1.93 1.88 -5.47
CA LEU A 75 -3.35 2.18 -5.63
C LEU A 75 -3.73 3.46 -4.86
N ILE A 76 -3.09 3.71 -3.71
CA ILE A 76 -3.31 4.95 -2.94
C ILE A 76 -2.98 6.17 -3.80
N GLY A 77 -1.86 6.14 -4.52
CA GLY A 77 -1.42 7.25 -5.38
C GLY A 77 -2.38 7.53 -6.53
N ILE A 78 -2.83 6.49 -7.25
CA ILE A 78 -3.76 6.67 -8.37
C ILE A 78 -5.15 7.11 -7.91
N PHE A 79 -5.67 6.58 -6.81
CA PHE A 79 -6.95 7.03 -6.25
C PHE A 79 -6.86 8.45 -5.68
N ALA A 80 -5.74 8.80 -5.04
CA ALA A 80 -5.52 10.17 -4.59
C ALA A 80 -5.53 11.15 -5.76
N ASN A 81 -4.84 10.83 -6.87
CA ASN A 81 -4.85 11.64 -8.08
C ASN A 81 -6.27 11.83 -8.63
N ASP A 82 -7.06 10.77 -8.69
CA ASP A 82 -8.42 10.82 -9.21
C ASP A 82 -9.36 11.66 -8.31
N ILE A 83 -9.35 11.40 -7.00
CA ILE A 83 -10.21 12.10 -6.03
C ILE A 83 -9.85 13.59 -5.96
N LEU A 84 -8.56 13.92 -5.96
CA LEU A 84 -8.09 15.31 -5.91
C LEU A 84 -8.40 16.07 -7.22
N ALA A 85 -8.37 15.38 -8.37
CA ALA A 85 -8.77 15.98 -9.65
C ALA A 85 -10.25 16.39 -9.65
N ASP A 86 -11.13 15.56 -9.09
CA ASP A 86 -12.57 15.86 -8.93
C ASP A 86 -12.83 17.01 -7.94
N ARG A 87 -11.86 17.36 -7.09
CA ARG A 87 -11.93 18.43 -6.07
C ARG A 87 -11.02 19.62 -6.40
N LYS A 88 -10.62 19.75 -7.65
CA LYS A 88 -9.75 20.83 -8.10
C LYS A 88 -10.34 22.21 -7.79
N GLY A 89 -9.62 23.00 -7.00
CA GLY A 89 -10.06 24.33 -6.55
C GLY A 89 -10.67 24.34 -5.14
N ASP A 90 -10.88 23.20 -4.50
CA ASP A 90 -11.22 23.16 -3.08
C ASP A 90 -9.99 23.53 -2.24
N SER A 91 -10.13 24.54 -1.40
CA SER A 91 -9.05 25.05 -0.53
C SER A 91 -9.06 24.42 0.87
N SER A 92 -10.01 23.55 1.17
CA SER A 92 -10.08 22.87 2.47
C SER A 92 -8.88 21.94 2.66
N GLU A 93 -8.17 22.12 3.76
CA GLU A 93 -7.04 21.28 4.12
C GLU A 93 -7.47 19.80 4.26
N GLU A 94 -8.62 19.54 4.91
CA GLU A 94 -9.12 18.17 5.07
C GLU A 94 -9.44 17.51 3.74
N VAL A 95 -10.11 18.20 2.82
CA VAL A 95 -10.45 17.67 1.49
C VAL A 95 -9.21 17.32 0.67
N ARG A 96 -8.14 18.08 0.85
CA ARG A 96 -6.86 17.83 0.18
C ARG A 96 -5.98 16.83 0.90
N THR A 97 -6.29 16.46 2.15
CA THR A 97 -5.49 15.51 2.92
C THR A 97 -5.80 14.08 2.50
N ILE A 98 -4.74 13.32 2.21
CA ILE A 98 -4.80 11.88 1.95
C ILE A 98 -4.00 11.16 3.03
N LEU A 99 -4.63 10.19 3.70
CA LEU A 99 -3.95 9.42 4.75
C LEU A 99 -3.31 8.17 4.13
N PHE A 100 -2.12 7.83 4.63
CA PHE A 100 -1.44 6.57 4.29
C PHE A 100 -0.60 6.08 5.47
N ASP A 101 -0.33 4.78 5.53
CA ASP A 101 0.38 4.22 6.68
C ASP A 101 1.91 4.35 6.55
N VAL A 102 2.59 4.22 7.69
CA VAL A 102 4.06 4.40 7.80
C VAL A 102 4.88 3.47 6.94
N LYS A 103 4.30 2.39 6.43
CA LYS A 103 4.99 1.39 5.58
C LYS A 103 5.01 1.78 4.11
N CYS A 104 4.13 2.68 3.69
CA CYS A 104 3.99 3.08 2.30
C CYS A 104 5.27 3.71 1.74
N SER A 105 5.46 3.52 0.43
CA SER A 105 6.52 4.10 -0.36
C SER A 105 6.53 5.62 -0.30
N MET A 106 7.72 6.23 -0.40
CA MET A 106 7.84 7.69 -0.59
C MET A 106 7.24 8.15 -1.93
N GLY A 107 7.09 7.25 -2.91
CA GLY A 107 6.40 7.54 -4.17
C GLY A 107 4.94 7.93 -3.97
N ILE A 108 4.29 7.42 -2.94
CA ILE A 108 2.90 7.78 -2.60
C ILE A 108 2.81 9.23 -2.15
N GLN A 109 3.73 9.65 -1.29
CA GLN A 109 3.81 11.04 -0.86
C GLN A 109 4.00 11.97 -2.06
N GLN A 110 4.95 11.65 -2.94
CA GLN A 110 5.23 12.43 -4.15
C GLN A 110 4.02 12.49 -5.10
N ALA A 111 3.31 11.36 -5.30
CA ALA A 111 2.11 11.31 -6.15
C ALA A 111 0.97 12.16 -5.58
N ILE A 112 0.76 12.16 -4.26
CA ILE A 112 -0.24 13.00 -3.59
C ILE A 112 0.11 14.48 -3.76
N GLU A 113 1.37 14.87 -3.50
CA GLU A 113 1.85 16.26 -3.65
C GLU A 113 1.73 16.74 -5.10
N ALA A 114 2.13 15.91 -6.07
CA ALA A 114 2.00 16.22 -7.50
C ALA A 114 0.53 16.41 -7.94
N SER A 115 -0.41 15.76 -7.26
CA SER A 115 -1.85 15.90 -7.46
C SER A 115 -2.45 17.12 -6.72
N GLY A 116 -1.62 17.93 -6.02
CA GLY A 116 -2.05 19.08 -5.22
C GLY A 116 -2.63 18.71 -3.86
N GLY A 117 -2.45 17.47 -3.41
CA GLY A 117 -2.88 16.98 -2.10
C GLY A 117 -1.89 17.26 -0.99
N ILE A 118 -2.31 16.94 0.22
CA ILE A 118 -1.49 17.01 1.44
C ILE A 118 -1.31 15.57 1.94
N PRO A 119 -0.12 14.98 1.79
CA PRO A 119 0.17 13.64 2.28
C PRO A 119 0.25 13.64 3.80
N LYS A 120 -0.49 12.76 4.46
CA LYS A 120 -0.44 12.60 5.90
C LYS A 120 -0.19 11.16 6.30
N MET A 121 1.00 10.91 6.79
CA MET A 121 1.40 9.61 7.31
C MET A 121 0.74 9.35 8.68
N VAL A 122 0.20 8.14 8.86
CA VAL A 122 -0.43 7.68 10.10
C VAL A 122 0.06 6.28 10.48
N ARG A 123 -0.26 5.84 11.68
CA ARG A 123 0.10 4.49 12.12
C ARG A 123 -0.67 3.42 11.36
N THR A 124 -0.04 2.24 11.19
CA THR A 124 -0.65 1.08 10.55
C THR A 124 -1.80 0.50 11.39
N GLY A 125 -2.86 0.13 10.73
CA GLY A 125 -4.00 -0.61 11.27
C GLY A 125 -5.34 -0.01 10.87
N HIS A 126 -6.17 -0.81 10.22
CA HIS A 126 -7.46 -0.41 9.65
C HIS A 126 -8.38 0.29 10.68
N SER A 127 -8.35 -0.14 11.93
CA SER A 127 -9.13 0.50 13.01
C SER A 127 -8.67 1.93 13.30
N PHE A 128 -7.37 2.22 13.14
CA PHE A 128 -6.84 3.58 13.32
C PHE A 128 -7.21 4.47 12.14
N MET A 129 -7.14 3.95 10.91
CA MET A 129 -7.58 4.66 9.71
C MET A 129 -9.06 5.05 9.79
N LYS A 130 -9.93 4.09 10.12
CA LYS A 130 -11.38 4.33 10.31
C LYS A 130 -11.64 5.38 11.39
N ARG A 131 -10.90 5.37 12.48
CA ARG A 131 -11.01 6.38 13.54
C ARG A 131 -10.56 7.76 13.07
N GLU A 132 -9.44 7.88 12.36
CA GLU A 132 -8.97 9.16 11.80
C GLU A 132 -10.02 9.75 10.84
N LEU A 133 -10.58 8.94 9.93
CA LEU A 133 -11.62 9.37 8.99
C LEU A 133 -12.90 9.79 9.72
N SER A 134 -13.33 9.05 10.74
CA SER A 134 -14.54 9.39 11.50
C SER A 134 -14.41 10.70 12.30
N GLN A 135 -13.21 11.04 12.76
CA GLN A 135 -12.91 12.28 13.47
C GLN A 135 -12.71 13.48 12.53
N ARG A 136 -12.42 13.23 11.27
CA ARG A 136 -12.17 14.23 10.23
C ARG A 136 -12.95 13.90 8.96
N PRO A 137 -14.27 14.13 8.97
CA PRO A 137 -15.15 13.73 7.86
C PRO A 137 -14.86 14.46 6.54
N GLY A 138 -14.09 15.54 6.56
CA GLY A 138 -13.61 16.21 5.36
C GLY A 138 -12.49 15.47 4.63
N ILE A 139 -11.79 14.52 5.27
CA ILE A 139 -10.79 13.68 4.60
C ILE A 139 -11.52 12.64 3.74
N MET A 140 -11.23 12.65 2.44
CA MET A 140 -11.97 11.89 1.43
C MET A 140 -11.45 10.47 1.21
N PHE A 141 -10.15 10.21 1.53
CA PHE A 141 -9.53 8.94 1.22
C PHE A 141 -8.36 8.61 2.14
N ALA A 142 -8.21 7.33 2.42
CA ALA A 142 -7.08 6.76 3.13
C ALA A 142 -6.72 5.39 2.55
N GLY A 143 -5.47 4.95 2.74
CA GLY A 143 -5.05 3.61 2.34
C GLY A 143 -3.88 3.09 3.14
N GLU A 144 -3.71 1.77 3.11
CA GLU A 144 -2.62 1.06 3.76
C GLU A 144 -1.86 0.19 2.75
N MET A 145 -0.57 0.00 3.00
CA MET A 145 0.24 -0.94 2.23
C MET A 145 -0.29 -2.38 2.29
N SER A 146 -1.08 -2.70 3.30
CA SER A 146 -1.76 -4.00 3.45
C SER A 146 -2.96 -4.21 2.53
N GLY A 147 -3.25 -3.29 1.60
CA GLY A 147 -4.35 -3.41 0.63
C GLY A 147 -5.73 -2.94 1.11
N HIS A 148 -5.82 -2.43 2.35
CA HIS A 148 -7.03 -1.74 2.80
C HIS A 148 -7.12 -0.35 2.19
N LEU A 149 -8.23 -0.03 1.56
CA LEU A 149 -8.55 1.28 1.01
C LEU A 149 -9.86 1.77 1.60
N PHE A 150 -9.88 3.04 2.00
CA PHE A 150 -10.97 3.66 2.75
C PHE A 150 -11.45 4.89 2.01
N PHE A 151 -12.55 4.78 1.31
CA PHE A 151 -13.18 5.89 0.61
C PHE A 151 -14.21 6.58 1.52
N ASN A 152 -14.11 7.89 1.65
CA ASN A 152 -15.03 8.72 2.42
C ASN A 152 -15.70 9.81 1.57
N ASP A 153 -15.39 9.83 0.27
CA ASP A 153 -15.98 10.78 -0.70
C ASP A 153 -17.39 10.39 -1.13
N ARG A 154 -17.61 9.09 -1.43
CA ARG A 154 -18.88 8.50 -1.87
C ARG A 154 -19.22 7.21 -1.13
N TRP A 155 -18.53 6.94 -0.04
CA TRP A 155 -18.69 5.80 0.87
C TRP A 155 -18.53 6.30 2.30
N ASN A 156 -18.56 5.43 3.29
CA ASN A 156 -18.58 5.77 4.71
C ASN A 156 -17.25 5.51 5.42
N GLY A 157 -16.12 5.49 4.68
CA GLY A 157 -14.77 5.31 5.25
C GLY A 157 -14.48 3.90 5.75
N HIS A 158 -15.23 2.88 5.32
CA HIS A 158 -14.94 1.49 5.61
C HIS A 158 -14.17 0.81 4.47
N ASP A 159 -13.28 -0.08 4.81
CA ASP A 159 -12.61 -1.00 3.90
C ASP A 159 -13.62 -2.06 3.43
N CYS A 160 -13.76 -2.21 2.12
CA CYS A 160 -14.65 -3.16 1.50
C CYS A 160 -14.11 -3.52 0.11
N SER A 161 -13.65 -4.75 -0.07
CA SER A 161 -13.05 -5.18 -1.34
C SER A 161 -13.99 -5.02 -2.53
N LEU A 162 -15.28 -5.26 -2.36
CA LEU A 162 -16.27 -5.08 -3.44
C LEU A 162 -16.40 -3.61 -3.85
N TYR A 163 -16.45 -2.69 -2.88
CA TYR A 163 -16.50 -1.27 -3.17
C TYR A 163 -15.20 -0.78 -3.79
N ASN A 164 -14.07 -1.20 -3.25
CA ASN A 164 -12.73 -0.86 -3.74
C ASN A 164 -12.53 -1.36 -5.19
N SER A 165 -13.00 -2.58 -5.49
CA SER A 165 -13.00 -3.14 -6.85
C SER A 165 -13.87 -2.32 -7.81
N ALA A 166 -15.08 -1.95 -7.40
CA ALA A 166 -15.96 -1.10 -8.21
C ALA A 166 -15.33 0.28 -8.49
N ARG A 167 -14.66 0.88 -7.51
CA ARG A 167 -13.94 2.16 -7.68
C ARG A 167 -12.75 2.02 -8.62
N LEU A 168 -12.05 0.87 -8.59
CA LEU A 168 -10.96 0.61 -9.53
C LEU A 168 -11.50 0.45 -10.96
N MET A 169 -12.56 -0.33 -11.16
CA MET A 169 -13.21 -0.48 -12.47
C MET A 169 -13.68 0.87 -13.02
N GLU A 170 -14.31 1.70 -12.18
CA GLU A 170 -14.72 3.07 -12.55
C GLU A 170 -13.52 3.94 -12.94
N LEU A 171 -12.44 3.90 -12.15
CA LEU A 171 -11.23 4.66 -12.42
C LEU A 171 -10.60 4.27 -13.76
N VAL A 172 -10.43 2.97 -14.02
CA VAL A 172 -9.90 2.46 -15.28
C VAL A 172 -10.80 2.87 -16.45
N ALA A 173 -12.11 2.64 -16.35
CA ALA A 173 -13.06 3.02 -17.40
C ALA A 173 -13.05 4.53 -17.74
N ARG A 174 -12.73 5.39 -16.77
CA ARG A 174 -12.66 6.84 -16.98
C ARG A 174 -11.31 7.35 -17.48
N ARG A 175 -10.22 6.65 -17.18
CA ARG A 175 -8.87 7.17 -17.35
C ARG A 175 -8.03 6.40 -18.37
N VAL A 176 -8.38 5.17 -18.67
CA VAL A 176 -7.66 4.29 -19.59
C VAL A 176 -8.40 4.19 -20.93
N GLY A 177 -7.64 4.07 -22.00
CA GLY A 177 -8.11 4.02 -23.38
C GLY A 177 -7.73 5.26 -24.19
N SER A 178 -7.71 5.11 -25.49
CA SER A 178 -7.15 6.07 -26.46
C SER A 178 -7.70 7.50 -26.40
N THR A 179 -8.82 7.72 -25.73
CA THR A 179 -9.46 9.03 -25.57
C THR A 179 -9.30 9.64 -24.19
N HIS A 180 -8.69 8.94 -23.23
CA HIS A 180 -8.74 9.29 -21.80
C HIS A 180 -7.38 9.66 -21.17
N GLY A 181 -6.27 9.60 -21.92
CA GLY A 181 -4.97 10.10 -21.51
C GLY A 181 -3.95 9.04 -21.10
N PHE A 182 -4.40 7.81 -20.81
CA PHE A 182 -3.53 6.65 -20.59
C PHE A 182 -3.95 5.54 -21.56
N GLU A 183 -2.98 4.88 -22.21
CA GLU A 183 -3.30 3.80 -23.15
C GLU A 183 -3.71 2.53 -22.40
N ASN A 184 -2.99 2.21 -21.34
CA ASN A 184 -3.12 1.00 -20.55
C ASN A 184 -3.24 1.30 -19.05
N PHE A 185 -3.58 0.29 -18.25
CA PHE A 185 -3.64 0.43 -16.82
C PHE A 185 -2.24 0.61 -16.21
N SER A 186 -1.22 -0.07 -16.73
CA SER A 186 0.18 0.11 -16.29
C SER A 186 0.65 1.56 -16.50
N ASP A 187 0.22 2.25 -17.59
CA ASP A 187 0.51 3.67 -17.79
C ASP A 187 -0.11 4.53 -16.69
N LEU A 188 -1.35 4.25 -16.30
CA LEU A 188 -2.00 4.94 -15.19
C LEU A 188 -1.24 4.72 -13.87
N ILE A 189 -0.79 3.50 -13.59
CA ILE A 189 0.01 3.19 -12.40
C ILE A 189 1.36 3.95 -12.41
N SER A 190 1.93 4.22 -13.58
CA SER A 190 3.23 4.90 -13.72
C SER A 190 3.26 6.33 -13.19
N ILE A 191 2.11 6.97 -12.95
CA ILE A 191 2.06 8.29 -12.29
C ILE A 191 2.59 8.25 -10.85
N VAL A 192 2.62 7.06 -10.23
CA VAL A 192 3.18 6.85 -8.89
C VAL A 192 4.64 6.41 -9.05
N PRO A 193 5.62 7.22 -8.62
CA PRO A 193 7.03 6.84 -8.69
C PRO A 193 7.31 5.52 -7.95
N SER A 194 8.22 4.72 -8.51
CA SER A 194 8.68 3.47 -7.89
C SER A 194 10.14 3.59 -7.50
N PHE A 195 10.49 3.05 -6.36
CA PHE A 195 11.83 3.12 -5.80
C PHE A 195 12.28 1.73 -5.34
N PRO A 196 13.60 1.45 -5.39
CA PRO A 196 14.17 0.25 -4.79
C PRO A 196 13.82 0.14 -3.30
N ALA A 197 13.26 -0.99 -2.89
CA ALA A 197 12.83 -1.21 -1.53
C ALA A 197 13.02 -2.67 -1.11
N THR A 198 13.23 -2.89 0.18
CA THR A 198 13.10 -4.24 0.75
C THR A 198 11.63 -4.64 0.85
N GLY A 199 11.35 -5.93 0.92
CA GLY A 199 10.06 -6.43 1.40
C GLY A 199 9.82 -6.06 2.87
N GLU A 200 8.65 -6.45 3.40
CA GLU A 200 8.41 -6.45 4.85
C GLU A 200 9.12 -7.64 5.47
N ASN A 201 10.24 -7.38 6.15
CA ASN A 201 11.03 -8.40 6.82
C ASN A 201 10.54 -8.57 8.27
N LYS A 202 10.13 -9.80 8.63
CA LYS A 202 9.70 -10.16 9.97
C LYS A 202 10.88 -10.68 10.77
N ILE A 203 11.31 -9.93 11.77
CA ILE A 203 12.47 -10.27 12.60
C ILE A 203 12.00 -10.64 14.01
N SER A 204 12.38 -11.83 14.47
CA SER A 204 12.19 -12.24 15.84
C SER A 204 13.15 -11.46 16.75
N TYR A 205 12.69 -11.13 17.96
CA TYR A 205 13.51 -10.49 18.98
C TYR A 205 13.45 -11.26 20.30
N SER A 206 14.54 -11.20 21.07
CA SER A 206 14.60 -11.78 22.40
C SER A 206 14.43 -10.68 23.45
N GLY A 207 13.59 -10.92 24.46
CA GLY A 207 13.38 -9.97 25.56
C GLY A 207 12.09 -9.16 25.45
N ASP A 208 12.05 -8.04 26.16
CA ASP A 208 10.87 -7.17 26.20
C ASP A 208 10.79 -6.30 24.95
N ARG A 209 9.57 -6.18 24.37
CA ARG A 209 9.31 -5.38 23.17
C ARG A 209 9.64 -3.90 23.35
N VAL A 210 9.31 -3.36 24.51
CA VAL A 210 9.51 -1.92 24.80
C VAL A 210 11.00 -1.63 24.92
N GLU A 211 11.74 -2.49 25.66
CA GLU A 211 13.20 -2.35 25.80
C GLU A 211 13.89 -2.47 24.44
N THR A 212 13.50 -3.45 23.62
CA THR A 212 14.06 -3.62 22.26
C THR A 212 13.83 -2.37 21.40
N MET A 213 12.62 -1.83 21.39
CA MET A 213 12.32 -0.61 20.64
C MET A 213 13.06 0.62 21.18
N MET A 214 13.28 0.72 22.49
CA MET A 214 14.12 1.78 23.07
C MET A 214 15.59 1.69 22.62
N LEU A 215 16.12 0.47 22.50
CA LEU A 215 17.47 0.26 21.97
C LEU A 215 17.55 0.64 20.48
N VAL A 216 16.53 0.27 19.68
CA VAL A 216 16.44 0.68 18.26
C VAL A 216 16.38 2.21 18.18
N GLU A 217 15.52 2.88 18.94
CA GLU A 217 15.45 4.35 18.94
C GLU A 217 16.80 4.99 19.32
N LYS A 218 17.49 4.43 20.30
CA LYS A 218 18.81 4.91 20.73
C LYS A 218 19.86 4.76 19.65
N ALA A 219 19.82 3.67 18.87
CA ALA A 219 20.77 3.42 17.78
C ALA A 219 20.70 4.47 16.65
N PHE A 220 19.56 5.16 16.52
CA PHE A 220 19.33 6.22 15.53
C PHE A 220 19.12 7.60 16.16
N SER A 221 19.57 7.81 17.39
CA SER A 221 19.34 9.06 18.13
C SER A 221 20.04 10.30 17.53
N ASP A 222 20.99 10.09 16.65
CA ASP A 222 21.72 11.11 15.87
C ASP A 222 21.02 11.46 14.54
N MET A 223 19.90 10.82 14.21
CA MET A 223 19.18 10.98 12.96
C MET A 223 17.75 11.51 13.20
N GLU A 224 17.16 12.08 12.15
CA GLU A 224 15.74 12.44 12.16
C GLU A 224 14.89 11.17 12.14
N CYS A 225 13.97 11.05 13.10
CA CYS A 225 13.09 9.90 13.27
C CYS A 225 11.64 10.32 13.42
N LEU A 226 10.77 9.74 12.59
CA LEU A 226 9.32 9.85 12.74
C LEU A 226 8.84 8.73 13.65
N LYS A 227 8.25 9.10 14.81
CA LYS A 227 7.76 8.15 15.84
C LYS A 227 6.24 8.01 15.80
N ILE A 228 5.69 7.74 14.62
CA ILE A 228 4.25 7.58 14.40
C ILE A 228 3.80 6.17 14.78
N ASP A 229 4.57 5.15 14.34
CA ASP A 229 4.33 3.74 14.63
C ASP A 229 5.68 3.00 14.54
N GLY A 230 6.36 2.84 15.67
CA GLY A 230 7.75 2.46 15.75
C GLY A 230 8.68 3.62 15.39
N VAL A 231 9.79 3.34 14.73
CA VAL A 231 10.82 4.30 14.34
C VAL A 231 11.00 4.26 12.83
N ARG A 232 10.62 5.35 12.15
CA ARG A 232 10.94 5.57 10.74
C ARG A 232 12.05 6.61 10.66
N VAL A 233 13.25 6.12 10.31
CA VAL A 233 14.47 6.92 10.21
C VAL A 233 14.53 7.57 8.83
N VAL A 234 14.76 8.87 8.78
CA VAL A 234 14.89 9.64 7.54
C VAL A 234 16.34 9.67 7.11
N TYR A 235 16.63 9.16 5.91
CA TYR A 235 17.93 9.26 5.25
C TYR A 235 17.87 10.33 4.14
N PRO A 236 18.98 10.91 3.72
CA PRO A 236 18.97 11.93 2.66
C PRO A 236 18.37 11.44 1.33
N ASP A 237 18.46 10.15 1.07
CA ASP A 237 18.04 9.52 -0.18
C ASP A 237 17.16 8.27 0.03
N GLY A 238 16.48 8.19 1.19
CA GLY A 238 15.60 7.05 1.51
C GLY A 238 15.06 7.08 2.94
N TRP A 239 14.60 5.94 3.40
CA TRP A 239 14.11 5.75 4.76
C TRP A 239 14.25 4.29 5.21
N PHE A 240 14.31 4.10 6.53
CA PHE A 240 14.25 2.79 7.19
C PHE A 240 13.14 2.81 8.24
N LEU A 241 12.35 1.77 8.31
CA LEU A 241 11.32 1.56 9.32
C LEU A 241 11.63 0.33 10.16
N CYS A 242 11.55 0.48 11.48
CA CYS A 242 11.45 -0.62 12.43
C CYS A 242 10.23 -0.40 13.32
N ARG A 243 9.28 -1.31 13.28
CA ARG A 243 8.08 -1.25 14.10
C ARG A 243 7.69 -2.60 14.67
N PRO A 244 7.08 -2.65 15.87
CA PRO A 244 6.53 -3.90 16.37
C PRO A 244 5.28 -4.30 15.57
N SER A 245 5.11 -5.60 15.32
CA SER A 245 3.87 -6.12 14.76
C SER A 245 2.73 -5.97 15.78
N ASN A 246 1.52 -5.67 15.28
CA ASN A 246 0.32 -5.60 16.12
C ASN A 246 -0.26 -6.98 16.42
N THR A 247 0.04 -8.00 15.60
CA THR A 247 -0.58 -9.32 15.64
C THR A 247 0.38 -10.46 16.01
N GLU A 248 1.68 -10.25 15.84
CA GLU A 248 2.71 -11.27 16.03
C GLU A 248 3.84 -10.72 16.93
N PRO A 249 4.56 -11.58 17.68
CA PRO A 249 5.69 -11.16 18.51
C PRO A 249 6.97 -10.97 17.68
N VAL A 250 6.90 -10.14 16.64
CA VAL A 250 8.01 -9.82 15.73
C VAL A 250 8.14 -8.32 15.51
N LEU A 251 9.31 -7.89 15.06
CA LEU A 251 9.50 -6.56 14.48
C LEU A 251 9.33 -6.66 12.96
N ILE A 252 8.73 -5.64 12.38
CA ILE A 252 8.62 -5.46 10.94
C ILE A 252 9.66 -4.41 10.55
N LEU A 253 10.57 -4.80 9.67
CA LEU A 253 11.61 -3.95 9.10
C LEU A 253 11.33 -3.75 7.63
N ARG A 254 11.50 -2.51 7.16
CA ARG A 254 11.43 -2.16 5.75
C ARG A 254 12.35 -0.97 5.46
N ALA A 255 12.94 -0.95 4.28
CA ALA A 255 13.75 0.17 3.80
C ALA A 255 13.40 0.48 2.34
N GLU A 256 13.58 1.74 1.95
CA GLU A 256 13.42 2.21 0.57
C GLU A 256 14.40 3.34 0.31
N ALA A 257 14.93 3.42 -0.90
CA ALA A 257 15.82 4.51 -1.30
C ALA A 257 15.66 4.86 -2.78
N HIS A 258 16.15 6.04 -3.18
CA HIS A 258 16.00 6.55 -4.56
C HIS A 258 16.71 5.68 -5.60
N THR A 259 17.76 4.96 -5.21
CA THR A 259 18.54 4.07 -6.11
C THR A 259 18.98 2.81 -5.37
N GLU A 260 19.27 1.74 -6.11
CA GLU A 260 19.82 0.50 -5.56
C GLU A 260 21.10 0.74 -4.75
N SER A 261 21.97 1.62 -5.23
CA SER A 261 23.22 1.95 -4.52
C SER A 261 22.98 2.69 -3.20
N SER A 262 21.94 3.55 -3.16
CA SER A 262 21.52 4.23 -1.93
C SER A 262 20.89 3.25 -0.97
N LEU A 263 20.05 2.34 -1.45
CA LEU A 263 19.46 1.28 -0.64
C LEU A 263 20.55 0.40 0.00
N ALA A 264 21.51 -0.05 -0.77
CA ALA A 264 22.64 -0.85 -0.26
C ALA A 264 23.44 -0.13 0.83
N ARG A 265 23.72 1.20 0.66
CA ARG A 265 24.40 1.99 1.71
C ARG A 265 23.55 2.12 2.97
N LEU A 266 22.26 2.41 2.81
CA LEU A 266 21.30 2.52 3.90
C LEU A 266 21.25 1.20 4.69
N LEU A 267 21.11 0.06 4.02
CA LEU A 267 21.08 -1.25 4.65
C LEU A 267 22.37 -1.56 5.41
N SER A 268 23.53 -1.19 4.84
CA SER A 268 24.83 -1.36 5.52
C SER A 268 24.89 -0.55 6.83
N ASP A 269 24.39 0.70 6.85
CA ASP A 269 24.31 1.51 8.06
C ASP A 269 23.34 0.92 9.09
N VAL A 270 22.15 0.47 8.64
CA VAL A 270 21.16 -0.20 9.49
C VAL A 270 21.74 -1.47 10.13
N HIS A 271 22.40 -2.32 9.35
CA HIS A 271 23.06 -3.52 9.87
C HIS A 271 24.10 -3.17 10.95
N SER A 272 24.91 -2.14 10.70
CA SER A 272 25.92 -1.69 11.67
C SER A 272 25.31 -1.19 12.97
N ARG A 273 24.25 -0.38 12.89
CA ARG A 273 23.59 0.25 14.06
C ARG A 273 22.78 -0.75 14.88
N LEU A 274 22.16 -1.73 14.23
CA LEU A 274 21.30 -2.71 14.90
C LEU A 274 22.07 -3.98 15.32
N ALA A 275 23.34 -4.09 15.01
CA ALA A 275 24.20 -5.21 15.41
C ALA A 275 24.15 -5.40 16.94
N GLY A 276 23.77 -6.61 17.40
CA GLY A 276 23.63 -6.96 18.80
C GLY A 276 22.34 -6.46 19.48
N ILE A 277 21.46 -5.76 18.75
CA ILE A 277 20.12 -5.37 19.25
C ILE A 277 19.07 -6.33 18.71
N VAL A 278 19.03 -6.51 17.39
CA VAL A 278 18.17 -7.47 16.69
C VAL A 278 18.96 -8.13 15.55
N ASP A 279 18.54 -9.33 15.18
CA ASP A 279 19.13 -10.02 14.02
C ASP A 279 18.54 -9.45 12.72
N VAL A 280 19.35 -8.71 12.00
CA VAL A 280 19.00 -8.09 10.72
C VAL A 280 19.62 -8.78 9.52
N SER A 281 20.15 -9.99 9.69
CA SER A 281 20.83 -10.73 8.64
C SER A 281 19.96 -11.03 7.41
N GLU A 282 18.63 -11.11 7.60
CA GLU A 282 17.65 -11.35 6.53
C GLU A 282 17.12 -10.05 5.88
N LEU A 283 17.51 -8.89 6.39
CA LEU A 283 17.11 -7.61 5.80
C LEU A 283 17.90 -7.35 4.52
N SER A 284 17.24 -7.49 3.38
CA SER A 284 17.85 -7.37 2.05
C SER A 284 16.92 -6.69 1.04
#